data_907c1ce4bf14c733044991b83bb3c51e
#
_entry.id   907c1ce4bf14c733044991b83bb3c51e
#
_cell.length_a   1.000
_cell.length_b   1.000
_cell.length_c   1.000
_cell.angle_alpha   90.00
_cell.angle_beta   90.00
_cell.angle_gamma   90.00
#
_symmetry.space_group_name_H-M   'P 1'
#
loop_
_entity.id
_entity.type
_entity.pdbx_description
1 polymer ?
#
loop_
_entity_poly.entity_id
_entity_poly.type
_entity_poly.pdbx_seq_one_letter_code
_entity_poly.pdbx_strand_id
1 'polypeptide(L)'
;MKNILIINGHQKYDQFAEGNLTKSLIHSAENFLSENGFIIKYSVVESKYSVEEELEKFKWADGILFQYPVYWAGLPWLTKKYVDEMFSSGEKSVTFEDDGRSRMDSSKKYGSGGLMKDKKYMLSMTYNCPSSEFNNKDGFWEGQSLDQVNIATHKTFKFCGASQLESFAIFDVY
;
A
#
# COMPACT_ATOMS: atom_id res chain seq x y z
N MET A 1 -6.42 -11.24 -12.93
CA MET A 1 -6.32 -10.91 -11.50
C MET A 1 -7.38 -11.72 -10.78
N LYS A 2 -6.98 -12.58 -9.86
CA LYS A 2 -7.89 -13.45 -9.09
C LYS A 2 -7.52 -13.47 -7.61
N ASN A 3 -6.25 -13.37 -7.29
CA ASN A 3 -5.70 -13.48 -5.96
C ASN A 3 -5.43 -12.09 -5.38
N ILE A 4 -6.06 -11.76 -4.27
CA ILE A 4 -5.94 -10.44 -3.63
C ILE A 4 -5.31 -10.59 -2.25
N LEU A 5 -4.25 -9.84 -2.02
CA LEU A 5 -3.68 -9.64 -0.70
C LEU A 5 -4.25 -8.35 -0.10
N ILE A 6 -4.97 -8.46 1.00
CA ILE A 6 -5.41 -7.30 1.78
C ILE A 6 -4.43 -7.09 2.92
N ILE A 7 -3.77 -5.94 2.93
CA ILE A 7 -2.84 -5.55 3.98
C ILE A 7 -3.54 -4.55 4.90
N ASN A 8 -3.74 -4.95 6.16
CA ASN A 8 -4.22 -4.08 7.21
C ASN A 8 -3.05 -3.36 7.86
N GLY A 9 -2.82 -2.13 7.44
CA GLY A 9 -1.78 -1.24 7.93
C GLY A 9 -2.21 -0.38 9.14
N HIS A 10 -3.27 -0.77 9.84
CA HIS A 10 -3.67 -0.07 11.06
C HIS A 10 -2.71 -0.39 12.20
N GLN A 11 -2.42 0.64 12.99
CA GLN A 11 -1.78 0.55 14.29
C GLN A 11 -2.74 1.06 15.34
N LYS A 12 -3.04 0.20 16.32
CA LYS A 12 -3.93 0.56 17.42
C LYS A 12 -3.26 1.54 18.40
N TYR A 13 -4.02 2.52 18.80
CA TYR A 13 -3.74 3.35 19.97
C TYR A 13 -4.98 3.36 20.85
N ASP A 14 -4.83 2.88 22.07
CA ASP A 14 -5.94 2.80 23.03
C ASP A 14 -6.61 4.18 23.22
N GLN A 15 -7.95 4.20 23.21
CA GLN A 15 -8.81 5.38 23.33
C GLN A 15 -8.70 6.43 22.21
N PHE A 16 -7.78 6.23 21.25
CA PHE A 16 -7.55 7.18 20.17
C PHE A 16 -7.82 6.56 18.79
N ALA A 17 -7.30 5.38 18.51
CA ALA A 17 -7.47 4.71 17.22
C ALA A 17 -7.62 3.20 17.40
N GLU A 18 -8.85 2.74 17.63
CA GLU A 18 -9.18 1.35 17.90
C GLU A 18 -9.23 0.45 16.64
N GLY A 19 -9.17 1.06 15.46
CA GLY A 19 -9.15 0.35 14.18
C GLY A 19 -10.51 -0.13 13.68
N ASN A 20 -11.61 0.31 14.27
CA ASN A 20 -12.96 -0.15 13.89
C ASN A 20 -13.32 0.25 12.46
N LEU A 21 -13.02 1.48 12.04
CA LEU A 21 -13.25 1.93 10.67
C LEU A 21 -12.41 1.11 9.66
N THR A 22 -11.13 0.89 9.95
CA THR A 22 -10.27 0.05 9.11
C THR A 22 -10.83 -1.37 8.96
N LYS A 23 -11.29 -1.97 10.06
CA LYS A 23 -11.93 -3.30 10.03
C LYS A 23 -13.19 -3.31 9.18
N SER A 24 -14.04 -2.28 9.30
CA SER A 24 -15.27 -2.15 8.50
C SER A 24 -14.97 -2.02 7.01
N LEU A 25 -13.97 -1.23 6.64
CA LEU A 25 -13.55 -1.06 5.24
C LEU A 25 -13.00 -2.37 4.67
N ILE A 26 -12.15 -3.07 5.41
CA ILE A 26 -11.62 -4.38 5.00
C ILE A 26 -12.75 -5.38 4.83
N HIS A 27 -13.68 -5.44 5.77
CA HIS A 27 -14.83 -6.35 5.69
C HIS A 27 -15.73 -6.04 4.47
N SER A 28 -15.97 -4.76 4.18
CA SER A 28 -16.72 -4.36 2.98
C SER A 28 -16.00 -4.77 1.69
N ALA A 29 -14.67 -4.57 1.65
CA ALA A 29 -13.86 -5.00 0.51
C ALA A 29 -13.85 -6.53 0.36
N GLU A 30 -13.73 -7.27 1.47
CA GLU A 30 -13.78 -8.74 1.49
C GLU A 30 -15.08 -9.27 0.92
N ASN A 31 -16.23 -8.75 1.39
CA ASN A 31 -17.54 -9.17 0.90
C ASN A 31 -17.66 -8.95 -0.61
N PHE A 32 -17.35 -7.74 -1.08
CA PHE A 32 -17.40 -7.42 -2.51
C PHE A 32 -16.48 -8.31 -3.34
N LEU A 33 -15.25 -8.49 -2.92
CA LEU A 33 -14.26 -9.31 -3.65
C LEU A 33 -14.68 -10.78 -3.67
N SER A 34 -15.16 -11.33 -2.54
CA SER A 34 -15.59 -12.73 -2.44
C SER A 34 -16.82 -13.01 -3.32
N GLU A 35 -17.82 -12.12 -3.31
CA GLU A 35 -19.00 -12.21 -4.16
C GLU A 35 -18.66 -12.16 -5.65
N ASN A 36 -17.54 -11.51 -6.00
CA ASN A 36 -17.04 -11.44 -7.38
C ASN A 36 -15.98 -12.51 -7.71
N GLY A 37 -15.83 -13.53 -6.87
CA GLY A 37 -15.02 -14.73 -7.14
C GLY A 37 -13.52 -14.54 -6.97
N PHE A 38 -13.08 -13.50 -6.25
CA PHE A 38 -11.67 -13.32 -5.88
C PHE A 38 -11.31 -14.22 -4.69
N ILE A 39 -10.07 -14.64 -4.65
CA ILE A 39 -9.48 -15.38 -3.53
C ILE A 39 -8.65 -14.39 -2.70
N ILE A 40 -8.83 -14.39 -1.38
CA ILE A 40 -8.28 -13.37 -0.50
C ILE A 40 -7.33 -13.99 0.50
N LYS A 41 -6.18 -13.34 0.71
CA LYS A 41 -5.30 -13.54 1.87
C LYS A 41 -5.13 -12.22 2.60
N TYR A 42 -4.75 -12.32 3.88
CA TYR A 42 -4.59 -11.16 4.74
C TYR A 42 -3.19 -11.07 5.31
N SER A 43 -2.74 -9.82 5.49
CA SER A 43 -1.60 -9.44 6.31
C SER A 43 -2.05 -8.36 7.29
N VAL A 44 -1.70 -8.53 8.56
CA VAL A 44 -2.03 -7.57 9.63
C VAL A 44 -0.73 -7.12 10.26
N VAL A 45 -0.35 -5.87 10.01
CA VAL A 45 0.97 -5.36 10.40
C VAL A 45 1.20 -5.31 11.92
N GLU A 46 0.11 -5.25 12.70
CA GLU A 46 0.15 -5.25 14.17
C GLU A 46 0.33 -6.65 14.76
N SER A 47 0.07 -7.69 13.98
CA SER A 47 0.25 -9.07 14.40
C SER A 47 1.72 -9.49 14.28
N LYS A 48 2.11 -10.54 15.01
CA LYS A 48 3.39 -11.20 14.71
C LYS A 48 3.29 -11.85 13.35
N TYR A 49 4.30 -11.65 12.50
CA TYR A 49 4.41 -12.23 11.18
C TYR A 49 5.81 -12.79 10.93
N SER A 50 5.90 -13.79 10.07
CA SER A 50 7.17 -14.23 9.47
C SER A 50 7.37 -13.50 8.15
N VAL A 51 8.56 -12.97 7.92
CA VAL A 51 8.91 -12.29 6.68
C VAL A 51 8.75 -13.24 5.48
N GLU A 52 9.15 -14.48 5.64
CA GLU A 52 9.07 -15.50 4.61
C GLU A 52 7.61 -15.79 4.21
N GLU A 53 6.73 -15.97 5.21
CA GLU A 53 5.30 -16.21 4.96
C GLU A 53 4.63 -14.99 4.30
N GLU A 54 4.99 -13.78 4.71
CA GLU A 54 4.49 -12.55 4.08
C GLU A 54 4.97 -12.44 2.64
N LEU A 55 6.24 -12.70 2.33
CA LEU A 55 6.76 -12.68 0.97
C LEU A 55 6.06 -13.71 0.06
N GLU A 56 5.70 -14.89 0.58
CA GLU A 56 4.90 -15.86 -0.18
C GLU A 56 3.47 -15.33 -0.47
N LYS A 57 2.88 -14.50 0.42
CA LYS A 57 1.62 -13.83 0.12
C LYS A 57 1.77 -12.78 -1.00
N PHE A 58 2.84 -11.98 -0.98
CA PHE A 58 3.14 -11.03 -2.05
C PHE A 58 3.36 -11.74 -3.39
N LYS A 59 4.10 -12.84 -3.39
CA LYS A 59 4.34 -13.66 -4.59
C LYS A 59 3.04 -14.24 -5.16
N TRP A 60 2.17 -14.74 -4.30
CA TRP A 60 0.88 -15.34 -4.66
C TRP A 60 -0.14 -14.31 -5.19
N ALA A 61 -0.12 -13.09 -4.70
CA ALA A 61 -1.11 -12.08 -5.04
C ALA A 61 -0.97 -11.56 -6.47
N ASP A 62 -2.08 -11.40 -7.18
CA ASP A 62 -2.18 -10.61 -8.41
C ASP A 62 -2.46 -9.14 -8.12
N GLY A 63 -3.19 -8.88 -7.04
CA GLY A 63 -3.55 -7.54 -6.58
C GLY A 63 -3.32 -7.36 -5.09
N ILE A 64 -2.98 -6.14 -4.70
CA ILE A 64 -2.74 -5.75 -3.31
C ILE A 64 -3.66 -4.59 -2.96
N LEU A 65 -4.53 -4.79 -1.98
CA LEU A 65 -5.30 -3.73 -1.33
C LEU A 65 -4.56 -3.34 -0.04
N PHE A 66 -3.98 -2.15 -0.04
CA PHE A 66 -3.23 -1.65 1.09
C PHE A 66 -4.08 -0.62 1.85
N GLN A 67 -4.75 -1.07 2.91
CA GLN A 67 -5.60 -0.25 3.78
C GLN A 67 -4.82 0.25 4.99
N TYR A 68 -4.76 1.56 5.19
CA TYR A 68 -4.11 2.16 6.36
C TYR A 68 -4.70 3.53 6.73
N PRO A 69 -4.67 3.92 8.02
CA PRO A 69 -4.92 5.29 8.42
C PRO A 69 -3.69 6.15 8.13
N VAL A 70 -3.91 7.39 7.73
CA VAL A 70 -2.80 8.33 7.55
C VAL A 70 -2.51 9.01 8.89
N TYR A 71 -1.31 8.76 9.40
CA TYR A 71 -0.80 9.38 10.62
C TYR A 71 0.34 10.36 10.25
N TRP A 72 0.18 11.63 10.66
CA TRP A 72 1.21 12.64 10.42
C TRP A 72 1.68 12.69 8.96
N ALA A 73 0.70 12.79 8.04
CA ALA A 73 0.90 12.87 6.58
C ALA A 73 1.56 11.63 5.92
N GLY A 74 1.58 10.49 6.59
CA GLY A 74 2.19 9.28 6.04
C GLY A 74 1.66 7.99 6.64
N LEU A 75 2.37 6.90 6.36
CA LEU A 75 2.09 5.60 6.95
C LEU A 75 2.30 5.63 8.47
N PRO A 76 1.49 4.90 9.27
CA PRO A 76 1.83 4.61 10.65
C PRO A 76 3.24 4.00 10.74
N TRP A 77 4.01 4.31 11.77
CA TRP A 77 5.41 3.86 11.87
C TRP A 77 5.54 2.33 11.79
N LEU A 78 4.59 1.60 12.40
CA LEU A 78 4.56 0.14 12.36
C LEU A 78 4.31 -0.38 10.94
N THR A 79 3.42 0.29 10.20
CA THR A 79 3.16 -0.02 8.79
C THR A 79 4.37 0.31 7.92
N LYS A 80 5.07 1.40 8.22
CA LYS A 80 6.33 1.73 7.52
C LYS A 80 7.41 0.69 7.80
N LYS A 81 7.53 0.23 9.06
CA LYS A 81 8.43 -0.88 9.43
C LYS A 81 8.13 -2.15 8.60
N TYR A 82 6.85 -2.54 8.53
CA TYR A 82 6.42 -3.68 7.71
C TYR A 82 6.82 -3.51 6.24
N VAL A 83 6.56 -2.33 5.67
CA VAL A 83 6.94 -2.01 4.28
C VAL A 83 8.46 -2.15 4.10
N ASP A 84 9.26 -1.59 4.99
CA ASP A 84 10.71 -1.66 4.90
C ASP A 84 11.23 -3.10 4.99
N GLU A 85 10.68 -3.90 5.90
CA GLU A 85 11.06 -5.31 6.04
C GLU A 85 10.68 -6.12 4.81
N MET A 86 9.43 -6.03 4.34
CA MET A 86 8.95 -6.83 3.21
C MET A 86 9.63 -6.46 1.91
N PHE A 87 9.72 -5.16 1.59
CA PHE A 87 10.26 -4.73 0.32
C PHE A 87 11.77 -4.94 0.24
N SER A 88 12.51 -4.78 1.35
CA SER A 88 13.95 -5.06 1.39
C SER A 88 14.25 -6.56 1.38
N SER A 89 13.53 -7.36 2.17
CA SER A 89 13.75 -8.81 2.22
C SER A 89 13.33 -9.53 0.94
N GLY A 90 12.46 -8.92 0.14
CA GLY A 90 12.03 -9.45 -1.15
C GLY A 90 13.01 -9.21 -2.31
N GLU A 91 14.15 -8.55 -2.07
CA GLU A 91 15.20 -8.35 -3.09
C GLU A 91 15.61 -9.69 -3.71
N LYS A 92 15.78 -9.70 -5.04
CA LYS A 92 16.16 -10.86 -5.87
C LYS A 92 15.19 -12.05 -5.83
N SER A 93 14.00 -11.86 -5.25
CA SER A 93 13.04 -12.96 -5.12
C SER A 93 11.59 -12.57 -5.47
N VAL A 94 11.08 -11.45 -4.94
CA VAL A 94 9.67 -11.07 -5.04
C VAL A 94 9.49 -9.62 -5.46
N THR A 95 10.25 -8.69 -4.87
CA THR A 95 9.99 -7.25 -4.99
C THR A 95 10.78 -6.60 -6.12
N PHE A 96 12.09 -6.74 -6.13
CA PHE A 96 12.97 -6.21 -7.18
C PHE A 96 14.26 -7.02 -7.29
N GLU A 97 14.85 -7.04 -8.49
CA GLU A 97 16.15 -7.69 -8.73
C GLU A 97 17.31 -6.77 -8.34
N ASP A 98 17.25 -5.55 -8.82
CA ASP A 98 18.21 -4.47 -8.57
C ASP A 98 17.51 -3.12 -8.78
N ASP A 99 18.26 -2.02 -8.79
CA ASP A 99 17.71 -0.69 -9.05
C ASP A 99 17.39 -0.40 -10.53
N GLY A 100 17.66 -1.34 -11.42
CA GLY A 100 17.38 -1.27 -12.86
C GLY A 100 18.43 -0.56 -13.68
N ARG A 101 19.43 0.11 -13.09
CA ARG A 101 20.49 0.78 -13.84
C ARG A 101 21.51 -0.21 -14.38
N SER A 102 22.11 0.10 -15.53
CA SER A 102 23.25 -0.65 -16.07
C SER A 102 24.31 0.30 -16.61
N ARG A 103 25.57 0.00 -16.31
CA ARG A 103 26.69 0.74 -16.90
C ARG A 103 26.91 0.37 -18.37
N MET A 104 26.42 -0.80 -18.78
CA MET A 104 26.55 -1.34 -20.15
C MET A 104 25.39 -0.94 -21.05
N ASP A 105 24.27 -0.48 -20.48
CA ASP A 105 23.06 -0.13 -21.21
C ASP A 105 22.40 1.12 -20.60
N SER A 106 22.63 2.26 -21.23
CA SER A 106 22.11 3.56 -20.80
C SER A 106 20.58 3.70 -20.95
N SER A 107 19.91 2.79 -21.66
CA SER A 107 18.45 2.78 -21.76
C SER A 107 17.79 2.30 -20.46
N LYS A 108 18.50 1.53 -19.65
CA LYS A 108 18.04 1.05 -18.33
C LYS A 108 18.07 2.18 -17.32
N LYS A 109 16.92 2.42 -16.70
CA LYS A 109 16.70 3.53 -15.78
C LYS A 109 16.52 3.07 -14.35
N TYR A 110 16.86 3.93 -13.39
CA TYR A 110 16.55 3.72 -11.98
C TYR A 110 15.06 3.42 -11.75
N GLY A 111 14.77 2.38 -10.96
CA GLY A 111 13.43 1.89 -10.68
C GLY A 111 12.85 0.97 -11.76
N SER A 112 13.67 0.44 -12.70
CA SER A 112 13.21 -0.50 -13.73
C SER A 112 13.49 -1.98 -13.39
N GLY A 113 14.15 -2.26 -12.26
CA GLY A 113 14.51 -3.61 -11.81
C GLY A 113 13.41 -4.36 -11.03
N GLY A 114 12.19 -3.81 -10.96
CA GLY A 114 11.08 -4.40 -10.23
C GLY A 114 10.64 -5.77 -10.76
N LEU A 115 10.28 -6.68 -9.87
CA LEU A 115 9.80 -8.04 -10.16
C LEU A 115 8.27 -8.18 -10.08
N MET A 116 7.56 -7.17 -9.59
CA MET A 116 6.10 -7.17 -9.41
C MET A 116 5.33 -6.61 -10.62
N LYS A 117 5.86 -6.76 -11.84
CA LYS A 117 5.33 -6.12 -13.07
C LYS A 117 3.94 -6.61 -13.48
N ASP A 118 3.56 -7.80 -13.08
CA ASP A 118 2.24 -8.43 -13.30
C ASP A 118 1.21 -8.07 -12.23
N LYS A 119 1.62 -7.39 -11.17
CA LYS A 119 0.79 -7.08 -10.02
C LYS A 119 0.22 -5.67 -10.08
N LYS A 120 -0.97 -5.52 -9.48
CA LYS A 120 -1.63 -4.23 -9.29
C LYS A 120 -1.75 -3.91 -7.80
N TYR A 121 -1.75 -2.64 -7.45
CA TYR A 121 -2.02 -2.23 -6.07
C TYR A 121 -2.99 -1.05 -6.03
N MET A 122 -3.74 -1.00 -4.95
CA MET A 122 -4.64 0.10 -4.59
C MET A 122 -4.30 0.56 -3.18
N LEU A 123 -4.12 1.86 -3.00
CA LEU A 123 -4.07 2.46 -1.67
C LEU A 123 -5.50 2.76 -1.22
N SER A 124 -5.85 2.32 -0.03
CA SER A 124 -7.11 2.64 0.63
C SER A 124 -6.79 3.29 1.97
N MET A 125 -7.22 4.53 2.14
CA MET A 125 -6.73 5.37 3.22
C MET A 125 -7.87 6.00 4.02
N THR A 126 -7.59 6.32 5.28
CA THR A 126 -8.49 7.14 6.10
C THR A 126 -7.76 8.38 6.58
N TYR A 127 -8.39 9.53 6.43
CA TYR A 127 -7.86 10.84 6.78
C TYR A 127 -8.78 11.55 7.78
N ASN A 128 -8.21 12.18 8.79
CA ASN A 128 -8.92 13.21 9.55
C ASN A 128 -9.15 14.48 8.71
N CYS A 129 -8.21 14.79 7.82
CA CYS A 129 -8.25 15.95 6.95
C CYS A 129 -9.46 15.91 6.01
N PRO A 130 -10.19 17.03 5.80
CA PRO A 130 -11.26 17.13 4.83
C PRO A 130 -10.81 16.93 3.39
N SER A 131 -11.68 16.39 2.55
CA SER A 131 -11.38 16.19 1.11
C SER A 131 -11.13 17.51 0.37
N SER A 132 -11.70 18.61 0.83
CA SER A 132 -11.53 19.96 0.26
C SER A 132 -10.10 20.51 0.35
N GLU A 133 -9.26 19.92 1.18
CA GLU A 133 -7.85 20.32 1.31
C GLU A 133 -6.98 19.81 0.16
N PHE A 134 -7.43 18.78 -0.57
CA PHE A 134 -6.72 18.23 -1.74
C PHE A 134 -7.15 18.95 -3.02
N ASN A 135 -6.23 19.04 -4.00
CA ASN A 135 -6.42 19.73 -5.27
C ASN A 135 -6.80 21.23 -5.11
N ASN A 136 -6.63 21.79 -3.94
CA ASN A 136 -6.95 23.16 -3.56
C ASN A 136 -5.64 23.92 -3.29
N LYS A 137 -5.33 24.92 -4.11
CA LYS A 137 -4.08 25.71 -3.99
C LYS A 137 -3.98 26.47 -2.67
N ASP A 138 -5.12 26.84 -2.10
CA ASP A 138 -5.22 27.55 -0.83
C ASP A 138 -5.41 26.58 0.36
N GLY A 139 -5.52 25.29 0.10
CA GLY A 139 -5.67 24.25 1.10
C GLY A 139 -4.33 23.81 1.72
N PHE A 140 -4.39 23.01 2.77
CA PHE A 140 -3.23 22.52 3.51
C PHE A 140 -2.21 21.80 2.62
N TRP A 141 -2.67 21.08 1.59
CA TRP A 141 -1.80 20.34 0.67
C TRP A 141 -1.36 21.16 -0.56
N GLU A 142 -1.55 22.47 -0.57
CA GLU A 142 -1.02 23.40 -1.58
C GLU A 142 -1.32 22.98 -3.03
N GLY A 143 -2.52 22.49 -3.28
CA GLY A 143 -2.98 22.03 -4.59
C GLY A 143 -2.60 20.60 -4.95
N GLN A 144 -1.93 19.87 -4.09
CA GLN A 144 -1.58 18.48 -4.37
C GLN A 144 -2.81 17.57 -4.31
N SER A 145 -2.84 16.58 -5.19
CA SER A 145 -3.85 15.52 -5.20
C SER A 145 -3.56 14.49 -4.11
N LEU A 146 -4.53 13.62 -3.83
CA LEU A 146 -4.38 12.48 -2.90
C LEU A 146 -3.14 11.63 -3.23
N ASP A 147 -2.93 11.30 -4.51
CA ASP A 147 -1.79 10.49 -4.94
C ASP A 147 -0.46 11.24 -4.83
N GLN A 148 -0.46 12.55 -5.06
CA GLN A 148 0.75 13.36 -4.90
C GLN A 148 1.19 13.45 -3.44
N VAL A 149 0.26 13.58 -2.52
CA VAL A 149 0.55 13.57 -1.08
C VAL A 149 1.11 12.20 -0.64
N ASN A 150 0.63 11.10 -1.24
CA ASN A 150 1.09 9.74 -0.94
C ASN A 150 2.22 9.24 -1.86
N ILE A 151 2.92 10.15 -2.53
CA ILE A 151 3.92 9.81 -3.54
C ILE A 151 4.99 8.84 -3.05
N ALA A 152 5.40 8.89 -1.78
CA ALA A 152 6.41 7.99 -1.21
C ALA A 152 5.95 6.53 -1.28
N THR A 153 4.71 6.25 -0.87
CA THR A 153 4.12 4.91 -0.93
C THR A 153 3.96 4.44 -2.37
N HIS A 154 3.47 5.31 -3.26
CA HIS A 154 3.36 4.99 -4.69
C HIS A 154 4.73 4.67 -5.32
N LYS A 155 5.78 5.40 -4.96
CA LYS A 155 7.13 5.16 -5.48
C LYS A 155 7.71 3.84 -4.98
N THR A 156 7.38 3.40 -3.77
CA THR A 156 7.78 2.09 -3.25
C THR A 156 7.23 0.96 -4.13
N PHE A 157 5.93 0.95 -4.39
CA PHE A 157 5.32 -0.04 -5.27
C PHE A 157 5.82 0.06 -6.72
N LYS A 158 5.96 1.28 -7.23
CA LYS A 158 6.47 1.53 -8.58
C LYS A 158 7.91 1.06 -8.75
N PHE A 159 8.77 1.23 -7.75
CA PHE A 159 10.15 0.75 -7.78
C PHE A 159 10.19 -0.77 -7.93
N CYS A 160 9.25 -1.46 -7.31
CA CYS A 160 9.08 -2.91 -7.45
C CYS A 160 8.34 -3.33 -8.73
N GLY A 161 7.89 -2.40 -9.56
CA GLY A 161 7.27 -2.66 -10.85
C GLY A 161 5.75 -2.81 -10.83
N ALA A 162 5.10 -2.74 -9.65
CA ALA A 162 3.65 -2.89 -9.56
C ALA A 162 2.91 -1.68 -10.17
N SER A 163 1.77 -1.97 -10.81
CA SER A 163 0.90 -0.97 -11.45
C SER A 163 -0.14 -0.44 -10.46
N GLN A 164 -0.29 0.88 -10.43
CA GLN A 164 -1.27 1.56 -9.57
C GLN A 164 -2.69 1.38 -10.13
N LEU A 165 -3.64 1.08 -9.25
CA LEU A 165 -5.07 1.32 -9.43
C LEU A 165 -5.43 2.66 -8.78
N GLU A 166 -6.61 3.21 -9.10
CA GLU A 166 -7.11 4.44 -8.49
C GLU A 166 -7.13 4.29 -6.96
N SER A 167 -6.58 5.29 -6.27
CA SER A 167 -6.56 5.31 -4.81
C SER A 167 -7.93 5.67 -4.25
N PHE A 168 -8.27 5.10 -3.11
CA PHE A 168 -9.48 5.37 -2.37
C PHE A 168 -9.17 6.04 -1.03
N ALA A 169 -9.96 7.02 -0.62
CA ALA A 169 -9.85 7.59 0.71
C ALA A 169 -11.21 7.95 1.31
N ILE A 170 -11.31 7.80 2.62
CA ILE A 170 -12.37 8.38 3.44
C ILE A 170 -11.77 9.54 4.24
N PHE A 171 -12.48 10.63 4.29
CA PHE A 171 -12.07 11.90 4.91
C PHE A 171 -12.95 12.22 6.10
N ASP A 172 -12.54 13.19 6.92
CA ASP A 172 -13.26 13.63 8.13
C ASP A 172 -13.59 12.48 9.10
N VAL A 173 -12.62 11.59 9.35
CA VAL A 173 -12.82 10.36 10.14
C VAL A 173 -12.65 10.58 11.65
N TYR A 174 -13.22 11.64 12.21
CA TYR A 174 -13.27 11.88 13.66
C TYR A 174 -14.68 11.76 14.17
#